data_86668561dbba52c84cbe0b843a02938e
#
_entry.id   86668561dbba52c84cbe0b843a02938e
#
_cell.length_a   1.000
_cell.length_b   1.000
_cell.length_c   1.000
_cell.angle_alpha   90.00
_cell.angle_beta   90.00
_cell.angle_gamma   90.00
#
_symmetry.space_group_name_H-M   'P 1'
#
loop_
_entity.id
_entity.type
_entity.pdbx_description
1 polymer ?
#
loop_
_entity_poly.entity_id
_entity_poly.type
_entity_poly.pdbx_seq_one_letter_code
_entity_poly.pdbx_strand_id
1 'polypeptide(L)'
;MEEKKFRIESDLLGELQIPEEAYYGVQTQRAINNYHISRKRMCYYPDYVTAIAYVKLAALETNRQLGEISNEVADAMAQACREIIGGKMHENFVTDMVQGGAGTSVNMNANEVIANRACEVMGHKKGEFQYCAPNDHANCGQSTNDVYPTTIRLTLILLNSKLIESLNHLINAFRKKGNEFKNIIKMGRTQLQDAVPMTSGQEFNAFANTLEEEVANLNRNAALLHEINMGGTAIGTGLNAAPGFPKICAEKLSELTGYQFVAGSDLVEATPDTGAYVSYSSALKRLAVKLSKICNDLRLLASGPRCGLNEINLPPMAPGSSIMPGKVNPVIPEVTNQTCFKVIGNDTTIMIAAEAGQLQLNVMEPIITECLIEDLTWLPNAMDTLREKCIDGITVNKERCLEMVKHSIGIVTALNPYIGYKNSTKIAKEALETGGSVYDLVLKHNILSKEKLDAILSPEHMLHSEEHIK
;
A
#
# COMPACT_ATOMS: atom_id res chain seq x y z
N MET A 1 -29.43 -17.01 -28.92
CA MET A 1 -28.45 -15.88 -28.76
C MET A 1 -29.25 -14.65 -29.12
N GLU A 2 -29.47 -13.76 -28.14
CA GLU A 2 -30.05 -12.45 -28.45
C GLU A 2 -29.14 -11.70 -29.40
N GLU A 3 -29.73 -11.10 -30.44
CA GLU A 3 -29.00 -10.29 -31.40
C GLU A 3 -28.48 -9.04 -30.70
N LYS A 4 -27.16 -8.92 -30.59
CA LYS A 4 -26.54 -7.73 -29.96
C LYS A 4 -26.92 -6.50 -30.79
N LYS A 5 -27.61 -5.56 -30.15
CA LYS A 5 -27.95 -4.27 -30.75
C LYS A 5 -26.78 -3.30 -30.60
N PHE A 6 -26.57 -2.46 -31.61
CA PHE A 6 -25.51 -1.48 -31.64
C PHE A 6 -26.09 -0.12 -32.05
N ARG A 7 -25.52 0.93 -31.49
CA ARG A 7 -25.67 2.30 -31.99
C ARG A 7 -24.38 2.73 -32.70
N ILE A 8 -24.50 3.67 -33.64
CA ILE A 8 -23.34 4.23 -34.34
C ILE A 8 -22.99 5.56 -33.68
N GLU A 9 -21.73 5.70 -33.31
CA GLU A 9 -21.14 6.97 -32.88
C GLU A 9 -19.92 7.28 -33.74
N SER A 10 -19.57 8.56 -33.89
CA SER A 10 -18.45 9.04 -34.71
C SER A 10 -17.56 10.02 -33.96
N ASP A 11 -16.28 10.02 -34.32
CA ASP A 11 -15.29 11.01 -33.96
C ASP A 11 -14.47 11.42 -35.18
N LEU A 12 -13.37 12.18 -35.00
CA LEU A 12 -12.51 12.64 -36.11
C LEU A 12 -11.88 11.49 -36.92
N LEU A 13 -11.85 10.27 -36.38
CA LEU A 13 -11.30 9.08 -37.06
C LEU A 13 -12.35 8.23 -37.75
N GLY A 14 -13.64 8.60 -37.68
CA GLY A 14 -14.76 7.96 -38.34
C GLY A 14 -15.70 7.24 -37.36
N GLU A 15 -16.61 6.43 -37.92
CA GLU A 15 -17.69 5.76 -37.20
C GLU A 15 -17.27 4.44 -36.57
N LEU A 16 -17.85 4.12 -35.42
CA LEU A 16 -17.77 2.81 -34.77
C LEU A 16 -19.14 2.36 -34.25
N GLN A 17 -19.30 1.03 -34.18
CA GLN A 17 -20.44 0.41 -33.54
C GLN A 17 -20.18 0.28 -32.03
N ILE A 18 -21.10 0.83 -31.23
CA ILE A 18 -21.08 0.78 -29.77
C ILE A 18 -22.24 -0.10 -29.31
N PRO A 19 -22.05 -1.06 -28.37
CA PRO A 19 -23.15 -1.83 -27.81
C PRO A 19 -24.25 -0.90 -27.28
N GLU A 20 -25.50 -1.17 -27.61
CA GLU A 20 -26.64 -0.30 -27.26
C GLU A 20 -26.77 -0.11 -25.73
N GLU A 21 -26.46 -1.15 -24.95
CA GLU A 21 -26.52 -1.12 -23.50
C GLU A 21 -25.37 -0.33 -22.86
N ALA A 22 -24.22 -0.18 -23.53
CA ALA A 22 -23.04 0.47 -22.98
C ALA A 22 -23.27 1.96 -22.77
N TYR A 23 -22.77 2.49 -21.64
CA TYR A 23 -22.70 3.93 -21.37
C TYR A 23 -21.45 4.60 -21.94
N TYR A 24 -20.40 3.84 -22.24
CA TYR A 24 -19.24 4.39 -22.95
C TYR A 24 -19.55 4.63 -24.44
N GLY A 25 -18.71 5.43 -25.09
CA GLY A 25 -18.91 5.84 -26.49
C GLY A 25 -17.75 5.47 -27.39
N VAL A 26 -17.63 6.21 -28.51
CA VAL A 26 -16.74 5.94 -29.62
C VAL A 26 -15.25 5.98 -29.23
N GLN A 27 -14.84 6.94 -28.40
CA GLN A 27 -13.43 7.07 -27.99
C GLN A 27 -13.00 5.95 -27.05
N THR A 28 -13.87 5.55 -26.15
CA THR A 28 -13.65 4.36 -25.29
C THR A 28 -13.59 3.08 -26.13
N GLN A 29 -14.47 2.94 -27.12
CA GLN A 29 -14.42 1.77 -28.03
C GLN A 29 -13.09 1.70 -28.80
N ARG A 30 -12.55 2.86 -29.23
CA ARG A 30 -11.19 2.88 -29.83
C ARG A 30 -10.12 2.45 -28.84
N ALA A 31 -10.20 2.91 -27.59
CA ALA A 31 -9.26 2.50 -26.56
C ALA A 31 -9.33 0.98 -26.30
N ILE A 32 -10.53 0.40 -26.26
CA ILE A 32 -10.72 -1.06 -26.16
C ILE A 32 -10.05 -1.77 -27.35
N ASN A 33 -10.19 -1.23 -28.57
CA ASN A 33 -9.59 -1.84 -29.76
C ASN A 33 -8.06 -1.72 -29.78
N ASN A 34 -7.50 -0.66 -29.20
CA ASN A 34 -6.07 -0.33 -29.26
C ASN A 34 -5.25 -0.98 -28.13
N TYR A 35 -5.80 -1.10 -26.92
CA TYR A 35 -5.02 -1.42 -25.72
C TYR A 35 -5.50 -2.73 -25.08
N HIS A 36 -4.63 -3.76 -25.17
CA HIS A 36 -4.78 -5.07 -24.55
C HIS A 36 -3.49 -5.46 -23.81
N ILE A 37 -2.89 -4.50 -23.08
CA ILE A 37 -1.54 -4.62 -22.55
C ILE A 37 -1.56 -5.32 -21.19
N SER A 38 -2.19 -4.71 -20.19
CA SER A 38 -2.23 -5.25 -18.83
C SER A 38 -3.34 -6.29 -18.65
N ARG A 39 -4.38 -6.21 -19.46
CA ARG A 39 -5.67 -6.91 -19.30
C ARG A 39 -6.40 -6.56 -17.99
N LYS A 40 -5.94 -5.54 -17.28
CA LYS A 40 -6.62 -4.97 -16.13
C LYS A 40 -7.41 -3.75 -16.59
N ARG A 41 -8.67 -3.70 -16.22
CA ARG A 41 -9.57 -2.61 -16.58
C ARG A 41 -9.76 -1.68 -15.40
N MET A 42 -10.04 -0.41 -15.67
CA MET A 42 -10.32 0.59 -14.64
C MET A 42 -11.43 0.15 -13.66
N CYS A 43 -12.48 -0.53 -14.15
CA CYS A 43 -13.58 -1.04 -13.31
C CYS A 43 -13.18 -2.10 -12.27
N TYR A 44 -11.99 -2.66 -12.36
CA TYR A 44 -11.47 -3.56 -11.32
C TYR A 44 -11.02 -2.82 -10.06
N TYR A 45 -10.93 -1.49 -10.13
CA TYR A 45 -10.51 -0.59 -9.06
C TYR A 45 -11.61 0.43 -8.75
N PRO A 46 -12.61 0.06 -7.91
CA PRO A 46 -13.79 0.91 -7.65
C PRO A 46 -13.44 2.31 -7.13
N ASP A 47 -12.38 2.43 -6.30
CA ASP A 47 -11.95 3.73 -5.79
C ASP A 47 -11.44 4.66 -6.90
N TYR A 48 -10.86 4.10 -7.95
CA TYR A 48 -10.40 4.87 -9.11
C TYR A 48 -11.57 5.41 -9.93
N VAL A 49 -12.60 4.58 -10.15
CA VAL A 49 -13.85 5.00 -10.80
C VAL A 49 -14.57 6.05 -9.96
N THR A 50 -14.64 5.85 -8.65
CA THR A 50 -15.22 6.81 -7.71
C THR A 50 -14.48 8.14 -7.72
N ALA A 51 -13.14 8.11 -7.75
CA ALA A 51 -12.32 9.32 -7.76
C ALA A 51 -12.54 10.17 -9.02
N ILE A 52 -12.58 9.57 -10.21
CA ILE A 52 -12.84 10.35 -11.44
C ILE A 52 -14.23 10.96 -11.43
N ALA A 53 -15.24 10.27 -10.88
CA ALA A 53 -16.57 10.80 -10.76
C ALA A 53 -16.64 12.01 -9.80
N TYR A 54 -15.89 12.00 -8.69
CA TYR A 54 -15.73 13.17 -7.81
C TYR A 54 -15.06 14.34 -8.51
N VAL A 55 -13.97 14.10 -9.25
CA VAL A 55 -13.26 15.14 -10.00
C VAL A 55 -14.18 15.76 -11.05
N LYS A 56 -14.93 14.94 -11.79
CA LYS A 56 -15.90 15.42 -12.78
C LYS A 56 -17.06 16.20 -12.13
N LEU A 57 -17.54 15.75 -10.97
CA LEU A 57 -18.58 16.48 -10.24
C LEU A 57 -18.08 17.83 -9.73
N ALA A 58 -16.84 17.89 -9.21
CA ALA A 58 -16.23 19.15 -8.76
C ALA A 58 -16.04 20.15 -9.91
N ALA A 59 -15.54 19.67 -11.06
CA ALA A 59 -15.40 20.50 -12.27
C ALA A 59 -16.77 21.00 -12.79
N LEU A 60 -17.78 20.13 -12.78
CA LEU A 60 -19.13 20.46 -13.18
C LEU A 60 -19.74 21.55 -12.29
N GLU A 61 -19.69 21.38 -10.96
CA GLU A 61 -20.24 22.37 -10.01
C GLU A 61 -19.47 23.70 -10.08
N THR A 62 -18.19 23.66 -10.42
CA THR A 62 -17.38 24.85 -10.70
C THR A 62 -17.87 25.57 -11.96
N ASN A 63 -18.05 24.85 -13.07
CA ASN A 63 -18.56 25.41 -14.33
C ASN A 63 -19.99 25.95 -14.18
N ARG A 64 -20.85 25.28 -13.42
CA ARG A 64 -22.18 25.77 -13.06
C ARG A 64 -22.09 27.12 -12.33
N GLN A 65 -21.25 27.19 -11.30
CA GLN A 65 -21.07 28.43 -10.52
C GLN A 65 -20.52 29.59 -11.36
N LEU A 66 -19.69 29.29 -12.35
CA LEU A 66 -19.10 30.28 -13.28
C LEU A 66 -19.99 30.61 -14.47
N GLY A 67 -21.13 29.90 -14.63
CA GLY A 67 -22.10 30.16 -15.69
C GLY A 67 -21.74 29.55 -17.06
N GLU A 68 -20.77 28.62 -17.09
CA GLU A 68 -20.29 27.98 -18.33
C GLU A 68 -21.22 26.83 -18.79
N ILE A 69 -22.06 26.28 -17.91
CA ILE A 69 -22.95 25.17 -18.19
C ILE A 69 -24.35 25.53 -17.66
N SER A 70 -25.40 25.21 -18.42
CA SER A 70 -26.79 25.43 -18.01
C SER A 70 -27.18 24.57 -16.80
N ASN A 71 -28.09 25.05 -15.96
CA ASN A 71 -28.53 24.30 -14.79
C ASN A 71 -29.15 22.94 -15.14
N GLU A 72 -29.89 22.85 -16.24
CA GLU A 72 -30.57 21.62 -16.68
C GLU A 72 -29.54 20.53 -17.00
N VAL A 73 -28.51 20.82 -17.80
CA VAL A 73 -27.43 19.91 -18.13
C VAL A 73 -26.61 19.57 -16.89
N ALA A 74 -26.33 20.59 -16.05
CA ALA A 74 -25.55 20.40 -14.82
C ALA A 74 -26.29 19.47 -13.83
N ASP A 75 -27.60 19.58 -13.65
CA ASP A 75 -28.38 18.71 -12.76
C ASP A 75 -28.34 17.25 -13.25
N ALA A 76 -28.51 17.02 -14.54
CA ALA A 76 -28.47 15.68 -15.14
C ALA A 76 -27.09 15.03 -15.00
N MET A 77 -26.04 15.78 -15.27
CA MET A 77 -24.65 15.31 -15.12
C MET A 77 -24.28 15.07 -13.64
N ALA A 78 -24.70 15.94 -12.73
CA ALA A 78 -24.48 15.77 -11.30
C ALA A 78 -25.15 14.51 -10.78
N GLN A 79 -26.36 14.20 -11.26
CA GLN A 79 -27.01 12.92 -10.94
C GLN A 79 -26.19 11.73 -11.45
N ALA A 80 -25.73 11.77 -12.70
CA ALA A 80 -24.88 10.72 -13.26
C ALA A 80 -23.60 10.50 -12.43
N CYS A 81 -22.90 11.58 -12.08
CA CYS A 81 -21.70 11.49 -11.23
C CYS A 81 -22.01 10.88 -9.85
N ARG A 82 -23.10 11.29 -9.19
CA ARG A 82 -23.50 10.74 -7.89
C ARG A 82 -23.90 9.27 -7.99
N GLU A 83 -24.52 8.83 -9.07
CA GLU A 83 -24.83 7.43 -9.33
C GLU A 83 -23.55 6.60 -9.48
N ILE A 84 -22.52 7.11 -10.19
CA ILE A 84 -21.21 6.46 -10.31
C ILE A 84 -20.50 6.41 -8.94
N ILE A 85 -20.48 7.50 -8.19
CA ILE A 85 -19.92 7.54 -6.82
C ILE A 85 -20.63 6.50 -5.92
N GLY A 86 -21.92 6.29 -6.12
CA GLY A 86 -22.70 5.27 -5.42
C GLY A 86 -22.51 3.83 -5.93
N GLY A 87 -21.57 3.59 -6.84
CA GLY A 87 -21.20 2.25 -7.35
C GLY A 87 -21.94 1.79 -8.59
N LYS A 88 -22.80 2.63 -9.21
CA LYS A 88 -23.49 2.26 -10.44
C LYS A 88 -22.59 2.48 -11.66
N MET A 89 -22.82 1.71 -12.72
CA MET A 89 -22.15 1.83 -14.03
C MET A 89 -20.62 1.63 -14.01
N HIS A 90 -20.04 1.13 -12.92
CA HIS A 90 -18.59 0.87 -12.84
C HIS A 90 -18.13 -0.08 -13.94
N GLU A 91 -18.94 -1.05 -14.35
CA GLU A 91 -18.68 -2.00 -15.43
C GLU A 91 -18.48 -1.33 -16.80
N ASN A 92 -18.86 -0.06 -16.95
CA ASN A 92 -18.65 0.72 -18.17
C ASN A 92 -17.30 1.46 -18.23
N PHE A 93 -16.49 1.40 -17.16
CA PHE A 93 -15.12 1.91 -17.14
C PHE A 93 -14.14 0.81 -17.56
N VAL A 94 -14.02 0.64 -18.87
CA VAL A 94 -13.47 -0.58 -19.49
C VAL A 94 -12.07 -0.42 -20.11
N THR A 95 -11.47 0.77 -19.99
CA THR A 95 -10.14 1.05 -20.53
C THR A 95 -9.06 0.23 -19.82
N ASP A 96 -8.06 -0.26 -20.57
CA ASP A 96 -6.88 -0.91 -20.00
C ASP A 96 -6.09 0.09 -19.12
N MET A 97 -5.56 -0.36 -17.99
CA MET A 97 -4.79 0.50 -17.08
C MET A 97 -3.51 1.01 -17.73
N VAL A 98 -2.90 0.24 -18.62
CA VAL A 98 -1.69 0.63 -19.36
C VAL A 98 -2.08 1.06 -20.77
N GLN A 99 -1.96 2.36 -21.02
CA GLN A 99 -2.41 2.99 -22.25
C GLN A 99 -1.50 4.17 -22.64
N GLY A 100 -1.41 4.47 -23.92
CA GLY A 100 -0.79 5.71 -24.41
C GLY A 100 -1.77 6.88 -24.32
N GLY A 101 -1.23 8.12 -24.43
CA GLY A 101 -2.03 9.35 -24.46
C GLY A 101 -2.28 9.97 -23.09
N ALA A 102 -1.41 9.73 -22.11
CA ALA A 102 -1.43 10.38 -20.79
C ALA A 102 -2.79 10.26 -20.05
N GLY A 103 -3.51 9.15 -20.25
CA GLY A 103 -4.82 8.94 -19.60
C GLY A 103 -6.02 9.49 -20.36
N THR A 104 -5.88 9.95 -21.61
CA THR A 104 -7.00 10.48 -22.41
C THR A 104 -8.14 9.47 -22.55
N SER A 105 -7.83 8.20 -22.74
CA SER A 105 -8.86 7.16 -22.83
C SER A 105 -9.68 7.01 -21.55
N VAL A 106 -9.06 7.13 -20.38
CA VAL A 106 -9.74 7.14 -19.06
C VAL A 106 -10.63 8.36 -18.90
N ASN A 107 -10.10 9.57 -19.21
CA ASN A 107 -10.88 10.82 -19.15
C ASN A 107 -12.10 10.78 -20.07
N MET A 108 -11.91 10.34 -21.33
CA MET A 108 -13.00 10.25 -22.29
C MET A 108 -14.00 9.15 -21.93
N ASN A 109 -13.56 8.03 -21.36
CA ASN A 109 -14.46 6.99 -20.85
C ASN A 109 -15.42 7.58 -19.79
N ALA A 110 -14.90 8.36 -18.85
CA ALA A 110 -15.72 9.03 -17.85
C ALA A 110 -16.68 10.06 -18.50
N ASN A 111 -16.16 10.89 -19.42
CA ASN A 111 -16.97 11.89 -20.11
C ASN A 111 -18.14 11.25 -20.87
N GLU A 112 -17.89 10.16 -21.60
CA GLU A 112 -18.90 9.44 -22.38
C GLU A 112 -19.94 8.77 -21.49
N VAL A 113 -19.53 8.11 -20.39
CA VAL A 113 -20.45 7.49 -19.43
C VAL A 113 -21.34 8.55 -18.78
N ILE A 114 -20.78 9.67 -18.32
CA ILE A 114 -21.51 10.75 -17.68
C ILE A 114 -22.49 11.41 -18.68
N ALA A 115 -22.04 11.72 -19.91
CA ALA A 115 -22.87 12.35 -20.92
C ALA A 115 -24.04 11.44 -21.36
N ASN A 116 -23.79 10.15 -21.61
CA ASN A 116 -24.84 9.20 -21.97
C ASN A 116 -25.87 9.04 -20.85
N ARG A 117 -25.42 8.96 -19.59
CA ARG A 117 -26.35 8.88 -18.46
C ARG A 117 -27.14 10.18 -18.28
N ALA A 118 -26.51 11.34 -18.46
CA ALA A 118 -27.18 12.64 -18.40
C ALA A 118 -28.25 12.77 -19.51
N CYS A 119 -27.98 12.31 -20.74
CA CYS A 119 -28.99 12.24 -21.80
C CYS A 119 -30.23 11.45 -21.35
N GLU A 120 -30.05 10.27 -20.76
CA GLU A 120 -31.17 9.46 -20.25
C GLU A 120 -31.93 10.17 -19.11
N VAL A 121 -31.20 10.83 -18.19
CA VAL A 121 -31.84 11.61 -17.09
C VAL A 121 -32.74 12.73 -17.65
N MET A 122 -32.36 13.34 -18.77
CA MET A 122 -33.14 14.36 -19.48
C MET A 122 -34.22 13.79 -20.41
N GLY A 123 -34.40 12.44 -20.44
CA GLY A 123 -35.43 11.78 -21.28
C GLY A 123 -34.99 11.48 -22.72
N HIS A 124 -33.70 11.55 -23.02
CA HIS A 124 -33.12 11.32 -24.33
C HIS A 124 -32.39 9.96 -24.40
N LYS A 125 -31.98 9.56 -25.60
CA LYS A 125 -31.23 8.31 -25.81
C LYS A 125 -29.70 8.51 -25.65
N LYS A 126 -29.00 7.43 -25.32
CA LYS A 126 -27.55 7.41 -25.38
C LYS A 126 -27.07 7.75 -26.80
N GLY A 127 -26.02 8.54 -26.93
CA GLY A 127 -25.48 9.03 -28.21
C GLY A 127 -26.15 10.29 -28.74
N GLU A 128 -27.23 10.81 -28.12
CA GLU A 128 -27.87 12.06 -28.53
C GLU A 128 -27.14 13.28 -27.91
N PHE A 129 -25.86 13.42 -28.31
CA PHE A 129 -24.91 14.40 -27.73
C PHE A 129 -25.24 15.86 -28.02
N GLN A 130 -26.22 16.16 -28.84
CA GLN A 130 -26.75 17.51 -28.99
C GLN A 130 -27.38 18.05 -27.69
N TYR A 131 -27.78 17.17 -26.75
CA TYR A 131 -28.34 17.54 -25.44
C TYR A 131 -27.28 17.59 -24.34
N CYS A 132 -26.38 16.58 -24.29
CA CYS A 132 -25.27 16.56 -23.39
C CYS A 132 -24.08 15.85 -24.05
N ALA A 133 -23.04 16.62 -24.43
CA ALA A 133 -21.87 16.12 -25.13
C ALA A 133 -20.71 15.78 -24.19
N PRO A 134 -19.95 14.70 -24.46
CA PRO A 134 -18.76 14.38 -23.70
C PRO A 134 -17.69 15.49 -23.68
N ASN A 135 -17.44 16.14 -24.82
CA ASN A 135 -16.41 17.18 -24.95
C ASN A 135 -16.90 18.53 -24.45
N ASP A 136 -18.08 19.01 -24.91
CA ASP A 136 -18.50 20.37 -24.68
C ASP A 136 -19.10 20.58 -23.28
N HIS A 137 -19.65 19.52 -22.67
CA HIS A 137 -20.27 19.59 -21.34
C HIS A 137 -19.46 18.85 -20.28
N ALA A 138 -19.24 17.51 -20.42
CA ALA A 138 -18.56 16.73 -19.40
C ALA A 138 -17.07 17.10 -19.24
N ASN A 139 -16.44 17.61 -20.30
CA ASN A 139 -15.06 18.10 -20.32
C ASN A 139 -14.91 19.62 -20.39
N CYS A 140 -15.99 20.38 -20.18
CA CYS A 140 -15.97 21.84 -20.25
C CYS A 140 -14.89 22.44 -19.35
N GLY A 141 -14.02 23.30 -19.90
CA GLY A 141 -12.94 23.98 -19.18
C GLY A 141 -11.84 23.04 -18.63
N GLN A 142 -11.75 21.82 -19.12
CA GLN A 142 -10.83 20.78 -18.65
C GLN A 142 -9.93 20.24 -19.77
N SER A 143 -8.83 19.65 -19.38
CA SER A 143 -8.00 18.77 -20.20
C SER A 143 -7.82 17.43 -19.49
N THR A 144 -7.49 16.37 -20.21
CA THR A 144 -6.97 15.15 -19.58
C THR A 144 -5.79 15.46 -18.67
N ASN A 145 -4.96 16.43 -19.06
CA ASN A 145 -3.71 16.78 -18.39
C ASN A 145 -3.91 17.41 -16.99
N ASP A 146 -5.11 17.81 -16.64
CA ASP A 146 -5.48 18.23 -15.28
C ASP A 146 -6.45 17.27 -14.59
N VAL A 147 -7.39 16.69 -15.32
CA VAL A 147 -8.34 15.70 -14.77
C VAL A 147 -7.65 14.41 -14.34
N TYR A 148 -6.76 13.87 -15.19
CA TYR A 148 -6.17 12.57 -14.96
C TYR A 148 -5.25 12.55 -13.72
N PRO A 149 -4.25 13.44 -13.58
CA PRO A 149 -3.41 13.49 -12.37
C PRO A 149 -4.21 13.82 -11.11
N THR A 150 -5.24 14.68 -11.18
CA THR A 150 -6.11 14.95 -10.04
C THR A 150 -6.89 13.70 -9.61
N THR A 151 -7.38 12.92 -10.59
CA THR A 151 -8.04 11.63 -10.31
C THR A 151 -7.08 10.64 -9.64
N ILE A 152 -5.83 10.55 -10.10
CA ILE A 152 -4.81 9.69 -9.48
C ILE A 152 -4.60 10.12 -8.03
N ARG A 153 -4.35 11.40 -7.78
CA ARG A 153 -4.11 11.95 -6.43
C ARG A 153 -5.25 11.61 -5.46
N LEU A 154 -6.51 11.84 -5.85
CA LEU A 154 -7.66 11.47 -5.02
C LEU A 154 -7.74 9.95 -4.81
N THR A 155 -7.51 9.14 -5.85
CA THR A 155 -7.51 7.68 -5.74
C THR A 155 -6.50 7.21 -4.70
N LEU A 156 -5.27 7.74 -4.75
CA LEU A 156 -4.20 7.37 -3.83
C LEU A 156 -4.53 7.79 -2.38
N ILE A 157 -5.17 8.93 -2.17
CA ILE A 157 -5.63 9.39 -0.85
C ILE A 157 -6.69 8.43 -0.28
N LEU A 158 -7.68 8.02 -1.10
CA LEU A 158 -8.70 7.06 -0.69
C LEU A 158 -8.09 5.71 -0.31
N LEU A 159 -7.17 5.20 -1.12
CA LEU A 159 -6.50 3.92 -0.90
C LEU A 159 -5.50 3.99 0.27
N ASN A 160 -4.83 5.14 0.50
CA ASN A 160 -3.96 5.32 1.66
C ASN A 160 -4.72 5.15 2.98
N SER A 161 -5.96 5.62 3.06
CA SER A 161 -6.78 5.44 4.26
C SER A 161 -7.02 3.96 4.57
N LYS A 162 -7.28 3.14 3.56
CA LYS A 162 -7.44 1.68 3.70
C LYS A 162 -6.13 0.98 4.06
N LEU A 163 -5.02 1.42 3.45
CA LEU A 163 -3.67 0.93 3.78
C LEU A 163 -3.33 1.17 5.24
N ILE A 164 -3.58 2.38 5.75
CA ILE A 164 -3.32 2.76 7.15
C ILE A 164 -4.20 1.94 8.11
N GLU A 165 -5.45 1.65 7.76
CA GLU A 165 -6.32 0.80 8.55
C GLU A 165 -5.75 -0.62 8.70
N SER A 166 -5.41 -1.29 7.59
CA SER A 166 -4.81 -2.63 7.61
C SER A 166 -3.46 -2.65 8.34
N LEU A 167 -2.64 -1.60 8.15
CA LEU A 167 -1.36 -1.45 8.86
C LEU A 167 -1.57 -1.36 10.38
N ASN A 168 -2.52 -0.55 10.84
CA ASN A 168 -2.84 -0.43 12.25
C ASN A 168 -3.37 -1.76 12.85
N HIS A 169 -4.17 -2.51 12.10
CA HIS A 169 -4.63 -3.84 12.52
C HIS A 169 -3.44 -4.79 12.71
N LEU A 170 -2.49 -4.80 11.80
CA LEU A 170 -1.28 -5.62 11.91
C LEU A 170 -0.38 -5.19 13.08
N ILE A 171 -0.16 -3.88 13.27
CA ILE A 171 0.58 -3.33 14.42
C ILE A 171 -0.03 -3.81 15.74
N ASN A 172 -1.36 -3.70 15.87
CA ASN A 172 -2.07 -4.13 17.07
C ASN A 172 -1.95 -5.64 17.32
N ALA A 173 -1.95 -6.46 16.27
CA ALA A 173 -1.72 -7.90 16.39
C ALA A 173 -0.32 -8.22 16.93
N PHE A 174 0.73 -7.55 16.42
CA PHE A 174 2.08 -7.68 16.97
C PHE A 174 2.16 -7.19 18.42
N ARG A 175 1.53 -6.07 18.78
CA ARG A 175 1.44 -5.59 20.17
C ARG A 175 0.80 -6.60 21.10
N LYS A 176 -0.32 -7.20 20.66
CA LYS A 176 -1.01 -8.26 21.43
C LYS A 176 -0.07 -9.44 21.69
N LYS A 177 0.64 -9.91 20.67
CA LYS A 177 1.63 -10.99 20.80
C LYS A 177 2.83 -10.57 21.65
N GLY A 178 3.31 -9.35 21.52
CA GLY A 178 4.34 -8.78 22.39
C GLY A 178 3.96 -8.85 23.88
N ASN A 179 2.71 -8.51 24.20
CA ASN A 179 2.19 -8.62 25.57
C ASN A 179 2.02 -10.08 26.03
N GLU A 180 1.55 -10.97 25.15
CA GLU A 180 1.38 -12.41 25.42
C GLU A 180 2.73 -13.06 25.75
N PHE A 181 3.79 -12.69 25.03
CA PHE A 181 5.12 -13.29 25.14
C PHE A 181 6.10 -12.50 26.02
N LYS A 182 5.64 -11.50 26.77
CA LYS A 182 6.48 -10.57 27.52
C LYS A 182 7.47 -11.21 28.52
N ASN A 183 7.11 -12.39 29.04
CA ASN A 183 7.90 -13.11 30.05
C ASN A 183 8.59 -14.37 29.46
N ILE A 184 8.62 -14.54 28.13
CA ILE A 184 9.26 -15.70 27.51
C ILE A 184 10.66 -15.30 27.07
N ILE A 185 11.64 -15.80 27.81
CA ILE A 185 13.06 -15.55 27.52
C ILE A 185 13.50 -16.31 26.27
N LYS A 186 14.34 -15.68 25.48
CA LYS A 186 15.01 -16.25 24.30
C LYS A 186 16.42 -15.69 24.15
N MET A 187 17.21 -16.28 23.27
CA MET A 187 18.49 -15.73 22.85
C MET A 187 18.29 -14.71 21.73
N GLY A 188 18.75 -13.48 21.93
CA GLY A 188 18.90 -12.49 20.88
C GLY A 188 20.09 -12.82 20.00
N ARG A 189 20.00 -12.47 18.70
CA ARG A 189 21.06 -12.76 17.72
C ARG A 189 21.46 -11.52 16.93
N THR A 190 22.73 -11.38 16.67
CA THR A 190 23.31 -10.45 15.69
C THR A 190 24.15 -11.25 14.69
N GLN A 191 24.03 -10.96 13.39
CA GLN A 191 24.72 -11.74 12.33
C GLN A 191 24.40 -13.25 12.39
N LEU A 192 23.19 -13.60 12.87
CA LEU A 192 22.75 -14.98 13.16
C LEU A 192 23.54 -15.72 14.23
N GLN A 193 24.45 -15.03 14.95
CA GLN A 193 25.20 -15.58 16.08
C GLN A 193 24.53 -15.18 17.40
N ASP A 194 24.71 -16.03 18.41
CA ASP A 194 24.24 -15.76 19.77
C ASP A 194 24.78 -14.43 20.29
N ALA A 195 23.90 -13.59 20.84
CA ALA A 195 24.31 -12.32 21.44
C ALA A 195 23.98 -12.31 22.94
N VAL A 196 22.82 -11.76 23.30
CA VAL A 196 22.40 -11.63 24.72
C VAL A 196 20.96 -12.09 24.87
N PRO A 197 20.53 -12.51 26.08
CA PRO A 197 19.15 -12.82 26.36
C PRO A 197 18.25 -11.61 26.18
N MET A 198 17.03 -11.90 25.69
CA MET A 198 15.91 -10.95 25.57
C MET A 198 14.59 -11.70 25.75
N THR A 199 13.44 -11.02 25.67
CA THR A 199 12.16 -11.73 25.60
C THR A 199 11.60 -11.78 24.17
N SER A 200 10.84 -12.84 23.87
CA SER A 200 10.02 -12.90 22.66
C SER A 200 9.04 -11.72 22.59
N GLY A 201 8.55 -11.25 23.74
CA GLY A 201 7.69 -10.07 23.82
C GLY A 201 8.38 -8.78 23.35
N GLN A 202 9.65 -8.58 23.72
CA GLN A 202 10.45 -7.44 23.23
C GLN A 202 10.62 -7.49 21.71
N GLU A 203 10.87 -8.68 21.14
CA GLU A 203 11.02 -8.87 19.70
C GLU A 203 9.73 -8.55 18.93
N PHE A 204 8.58 -9.08 19.38
CA PHE A 204 7.28 -8.79 18.76
C PHE A 204 6.84 -7.33 18.92
N ASN A 205 7.13 -6.70 20.06
CA ASN A 205 6.92 -5.25 20.23
C ASN A 205 7.84 -4.41 19.34
N ALA A 206 9.07 -4.85 19.09
CA ALA A 206 9.97 -4.19 18.15
C ALA A 206 9.43 -4.27 16.70
N PHE A 207 8.84 -5.39 16.29
CA PHE A 207 8.14 -5.49 15.01
C PHE A 207 6.99 -4.49 14.91
N ALA A 208 6.16 -4.38 15.97
CA ALA A 208 5.09 -3.39 16.02
C ALA A 208 5.62 -1.95 15.89
N ASN A 209 6.65 -1.58 16.66
CA ASN A 209 7.27 -0.25 16.61
C ASN A 209 7.83 0.07 15.22
N THR A 210 8.49 -0.91 14.59
CA THR A 210 9.04 -0.77 13.23
C THR A 210 7.98 -0.43 12.21
N LEU A 211 6.77 -1.01 12.33
CA LEU A 211 5.65 -0.73 11.43
C LEU A 211 4.92 0.57 11.81
N GLU A 212 4.81 0.91 13.09
CA GLU A 212 4.13 2.12 13.56
C GLU A 212 4.76 3.40 13.02
N GLU A 213 6.09 3.44 12.86
CA GLU A 213 6.79 4.55 12.21
C GLU A 213 6.29 4.82 10.78
N GLU A 214 5.81 3.79 10.09
CA GLU A 214 5.36 3.91 8.71
C GLU A 214 4.00 4.60 8.58
N VAL A 215 3.15 4.59 9.61
CA VAL A 215 1.88 5.32 9.62
C VAL A 215 2.12 6.83 9.41
N ALA A 216 3.03 7.41 10.19
CA ALA A 216 3.38 8.82 10.05
C ALA A 216 4.11 9.13 8.74
N ASN A 217 4.98 8.21 8.28
CA ASN A 217 5.70 8.35 7.03
C ASN A 217 4.77 8.36 5.81
N LEU A 218 3.83 7.41 5.73
CA LEU A 218 2.85 7.33 4.66
C LEU A 218 1.94 8.55 4.63
N ASN A 219 1.39 8.96 5.76
CA ASN A 219 0.52 10.13 5.84
C ASN A 219 1.24 11.43 5.42
N ARG A 220 2.51 11.61 5.81
CA ARG A 220 3.31 12.77 5.39
C ARG A 220 3.53 12.81 3.88
N ASN A 221 3.80 11.66 3.26
CA ASN A 221 3.97 11.60 1.80
C ASN A 221 2.63 11.70 1.06
N ALA A 222 1.54 11.15 1.61
CA ALA A 222 0.20 11.33 1.07
C ALA A 222 -0.26 12.80 1.09
N ALA A 223 0.23 13.61 2.03
CA ALA A 223 -0.08 15.05 2.07
C ALA A 223 0.38 15.80 0.82
N LEU A 224 1.42 15.32 0.10
CA LEU A 224 1.86 15.89 -1.17
C LEU A 224 0.85 15.71 -2.30
N LEU A 225 -0.09 14.78 -2.17
CA LEU A 225 -1.13 14.49 -3.16
C LEU A 225 -2.30 15.49 -3.10
N HIS A 226 -2.36 16.37 -2.12
CA HIS A 226 -3.45 17.33 -1.95
C HIS A 226 -3.34 18.58 -2.82
N GLU A 227 -2.18 18.84 -3.42
CA GLU A 227 -2.02 19.89 -4.43
C GLU A 227 -2.44 19.33 -5.79
N ILE A 228 -3.33 20.05 -6.51
CA ILE A 228 -3.90 19.63 -7.79
C ILE A 228 -3.72 20.70 -8.85
N ASN A 229 -3.69 20.29 -10.12
CA ASN A 229 -3.53 21.20 -11.25
C ASN A 229 -4.82 21.43 -12.06
N MET A 230 -6.01 21.14 -11.48
CA MET A 230 -7.30 21.39 -12.13
C MET A 230 -7.43 22.86 -12.57
N GLY A 231 -7.86 23.04 -13.83
CA GLY A 231 -7.93 24.34 -14.48
C GLY A 231 -6.63 24.80 -15.15
N GLY A 232 -5.52 24.02 -15.01
CA GLY A 232 -4.31 24.25 -15.81
C GLY A 232 -4.50 23.95 -17.29
N THR A 233 -5.47 23.11 -17.58
CA THR A 233 -5.81 22.64 -18.93
C THR A 233 -4.64 21.96 -19.63
N ALA A 234 -4.33 22.33 -20.88
CA ALA A 234 -3.39 21.59 -21.71
C ALA A 234 -1.94 21.58 -21.16
N ILE A 235 -1.45 22.72 -20.67
CA ILE A 235 -0.04 22.93 -20.27
C ILE A 235 0.12 23.80 -19.01
N GLY A 236 -0.95 23.96 -18.24
CA GLY A 236 -0.91 24.76 -17.01
C GLY A 236 -1.23 26.24 -17.18
N THR A 237 -1.44 26.74 -18.42
CA THR A 237 -1.74 28.17 -18.68
C THR A 237 -3.21 28.53 -18.47
N GLY A 238 -4.08 27.57 -18.25
CA GLY A 238 -5.53 27.78 -18.02
C GLY A 238 -6.31 28.19 -19.28
N LEU A 239 -5.74 27.97 -20.47
CA LEU A 239 -6.44 28.27 -21.72
C LEU A 239 -7.73 27.45 -21.79
N ASN A 240 -8.87 28.11 -22.08
CA ASN A 240 -10.25 27.57 -22.13
C ASN A 240 -10.88 27.24 -20.74
N ALA A 241 -10.21 27.49 -19.63
CA ALA A 241 -10.85 27.47 -18.32
C ALA A 241 -11.36 28.88 -17.97
N ALA A 242 -12.53 28.97 -17.34
CA ALA A 242 -13.07 30.24 -16.89
C ALA A 242 -12.23 30.85 -15.75
N PRO A 243 -12.14 32.18 -15.64
CA PRO A 243 -11.40 32.82 -14.56
C PRO A 243 -11.85 32.36 -13.17
N GLY A 244 -10.90 31.96 -12.34
CA GLY A 244 -11.17 31.46 -10.97
C GLY A 244 -11.43 29.94 -10.89
N PHE A 245 -11.52 29.24 -12.02
CA PHE A 245 -11.78 27.80 -12.05
C PHE A 245 -10.83 26.98 -11.16
N PRO A 246 -9.50 27.15 -11.16
CA PRO A 246 -8.61 26.31 -10.38
C PRO A 246 -8.91 26.32 -8.89
N LYS A 247 -9.07 27.52 -8.32
CA LYS A 247 -9.39 27.68 -6.89
C LYS A 247 -10.74 27.11 -6.53
N ILE A 248 -11.78 27.45 -7.28
CA ILE A 248 -13.16 27.01 -6.99
C ILE A 248 -13.26 25.49 -7.13
N CYS A 249 -12.59 24.89 -8.13
CA CYS A 249 -12.63 23.45 -8.33
C CYS A 249 -11.93 22.70 -7.18
N ALA A 250 -10.82 23.20 -6.68
CA ALA A 250 -10.14 22.61 -5.50
C ALA A 250 -11.02 22.72 -4.24
N GLU A 251 -11.71 23.85 -4.04
CA GLU A 251 -12.68 24.04 -2.95
C GLU A 251 -13.87 23.07 -3.09
N LYS A 252 -14.45 22.93 -4.26
CA LYS A 252 -15.54 21.98 -4.54
C LYS A 252 -15.12 20.54 -4.33
N LEU A 253 -13.94 20.15 -4.79
CA LEU A 253 -13.44 18.80 -4.57
C LEU A 253 -13.23 18.52 -3.08
N SER A 254 -12.75 19.52 -2.32
CA SER A 254 -12.62 19.43 -0.87
C SER A 254 -13.96 19.26 -0.16
N GLU A 255 -14.97 20.06 -0.53
CA GLU A 255 -16.32 19.96 0.01
C GLU A 255 -16.95 18.58 -0.25
N LEU A 256 -16.80 18.05 -1.45
CA LEU A 256 -17.42 16.79 -1.87
C LEU A 256 -16.77 15.56 -1.23
N THR A 257 -15.45 15.61 -1.01
CA THR A 257 -14.69 14.43 -0.55
C THR A 257 -14.35 14.45 0.94
N GLY A 258 -14.39 15.62 1.56
CA GLY A 258 -13.93 15.83 2.95
C GLY A 258 -12.42 15.94 3.09
N TYR A 259 -11.64 15.81 2.02
CA TYR A 259 -10.20 16.03 2.01
C TYR A 259 -9.87 17.47 1.62
N GLN A 260 -8.73 17.98 2.09
CA GLN A 260 -8.29 19.37 1.84
C GLN A 260 -7.47 19.42 0.56
N PHE A 261 -8.04 19.86 -0.56
CA PHE A 261 -7.31 20.10 -1.81
C PHE A 261 -6.97 21.57 -1.99
N VAL A 262 -5.85 21.85 -2.62
CA VAL A 262 -5.40 23.18 -3.00
C VAL A 262 -4.98 23.20 -4.47
N ALA A 263 -5.25 24.30 -5.16
CA ALA A 263 -4.71 24.50 -6.49
C ALA A 263 -3.21 24.78 -6.41
N GLY A 264 -2.42 24.19 -7.31
CA GLY A 264 -1.01 24.46 -7.41
C GLY A 264 -0.73 25.96 -7.59
N SER A 265 0.33 26.44 -6.98
CA SER A 265 0.74 27.85 -7.07
C SER A 265 1.25 28.23 -8.46
N ASP A 266 1.83 27.29 -9.19
CA ASP A 266 2.23 27.36 -10.59
C ASP A 266 1.71 26.13 -11.33
N LEU A 267 0.61 26.30 -12.08
CA LEU A 267 0.00 25.19 -12.81
C LEU A 267 0.83 24.70 -14.01
N VAL A 268 1.76 25.54 -14.52
CA VAL A 268 2.67 25.14 -15.59
C VAL A 268 3.72 24.17 -15.05
N GLU A 269 4.21 24.40 -13.85
CA GLU A 269 5.10 23.48 -13.14
C GLU A 269 4.34 22.21 -12.72
N ALA A 270 3.15 22.35 -12.12
CA ALA A 270 2.37 21.25 -11.57
C ALA A 270 1.82 20.27 -12.65
N THR A 271 1.75 20.67 -13.91
CA THR A 271 1.20 19.82 -14.99
C THR A 271 2.13 18.66 -15.36
N PRO A 272 3.44 18.83 -15.58
CA PRO A 272 4.36 17.71 -15.83
C PRO A 272 4.92 17.06 -14.55
N ASP A 273 4.76 17.67 -13.37
CA ASP A 273 5.40 17.18 -12.15
C ASP A 273 4.77 15.91 -11.61
N THR A 274 5.61 14.89 -11.43
CA THR A 274 5.27 13.59 -10.85
C THR A 274 6.01 13.33 -9.53
N GLY A 275 6.66 14.34 -8.95
CA GLY A 275 7.48 14.22 -7.73
C GLY A 275 6.70 13.70 -6.53
N ALA A 276 5.42 14.07 -6.38
CA ALA A 276 4.56 13.57 -5.33
C ALA A 276 4.35 12.04 -5.43
N TYR A 277 4.22 11.50 -6.64
CA TYR A 277 4.08 10.04 -6.85
C TYR A 277 5.37 9.29 -6.53
N VAL A 278 6.53 9.84 -6.93
CA VAL A 278 7.84 9.26 -6.59
C VAL A 278 8.05 9.22 -5.08
N SER A 279 7.74 10.32 -4.38
CA SER A 279 7.86 10.39 -2.92
C SER A 279 6.95 9.40 -2.22
N TYR A 280 5.69 9.30 -2.67
CA TYR A 280 4.72 8.38 -2.09
C TYR A 280 5.08 6.91 -2.38
N SER A 281 5.53 6.58 -3.60
CA SER A 281 6.04 5.26 -3.95
C SER A 281 7.23 4.85 -3.06
N SER A 282 8.17 5.77 -2.83
CA SER A 282 9.30 5.52 -1.92
C SER A 282 8.84 5.23 -0.48
N ALA A 283 7.75 5.83 -0.01
CA ALA A 283 7.16 5.50 1.30
C ALA A 283 6.56 4.09 1.31
N LEU A 284 5.85 3.68 0.25
CA LEU A 284 5.33 2.32 0.09
C LEU A 284 6.46 1.28 0.04
N LYS A 285 7.52 1.56 -0.72
CA LYS A 285 8.73 0.72 -0.76
C LYS A 285 9.36 0.57 0.62
N ARG A 286 9.47 1.65 1.40
CA ARG A 286 10.03 1.60 2.75
C ARG A 286 9.20 0.69 3.67
N LEU A 287 7.87 0.78 3.63
CA LEU A 287 6.98 -0.15 4.33
C LEU A 287 7.22 -1.60 3.87
N ALA A 288 7.28 -1.85 2.55
CA ALA A 288 7.51 -3.18 1.99
C ALA A 288 8.84 -3.80 2.44
N VAL A 289 9.93 -3.02 2.48
CA VAL A 289 11.24 -3.47 2.97
C VAL A 289 11.17 -3.90 4.44
N LYS A 290 10.53 -3.10 5.30
CA LYS A 290 10.36 -3.42 6.72
C LYS A 290 9.49 -4.67 6.93
N LEU A 291 8.36 -4.74 6.24
CA LEU A 291 7.44 -5.87 6.32
C LEU A 291 8.09 -7.17 5.83
N SER A 292 8.82 -7.11 4.72
CA SER A 292 9.57 -8.25 4.18
C SER A 292 10.63 -8.75 5.17
N LYS A 293 11.36 -7.83 5.82
CA LYS A 293 12.34 -8.19 6.86
C LYS A 293 11.68 -8.92 8.02
N ILE A 294 10.56 -8.44 8.51
CA ILE A 294 9.80 -9.11 9.58
C ILE A 294 9.37 -10.52 9.15
N CYS A 295 8.87 -10.69 7.92
CA CYS A 295 8.51 -11.99 7.39
C CYS A 295 9.70 -12.95 7.29
N ASN A 296 10.89 -12.45 6.93
CA ASN A 296 12.11 -13.26 6.92
C ASN A 296 12.47 -13.75 8.33
N ASP A 297 12.35 -12.88 9.34
CA ASP A 297 12.60 -13.28 10.73
C ASP A 297 11.59 -14.32 11.20
N LEU A 298 10.30 -14.15 10.94
CA LEU A 298 9.27 -15.13 11.30
C LEU A 298 9.53 -16.50 10.68
N ARG A 299 9.96 -16.53 9.41
CA ARG A 299 10.32 -17.78 8.70
C ARG A 299 11.54 -18.44 9.34
N LEU A 300 12.54 -17.66 9.70
CA LEU A 300 13.76 -18.17 10.36
C LEU A 300 13.47 -18.70 11.76
N LEU A 301 12.73 -17.93 12.57
CA LEU A 301 12.37 -18.31 13.94
C LEU A 301 11.52 -19.59 13.98
N ALA A 302 10.67 -19.82 12.97
CA ALA A 302 9.82 -21.01 12.84
C ALA A 302 10.51 -22.19 12.15
N SER A 303 11.79 -22.06 11.76
CA SER A 303 12.50 -23.08 10.99
C SER A 303 12.65 -24.40 11.73
N GLY A 304 12.58 -25.51 11.02
CA GLY A 304 12.76 -26.85 11.59
C GLY A 304 11.55 -27.77 11.34
N PRO A 305 10.91 -28.35 12.38
CA PRO A 305 11.05 -28.09 13.83
C PRO A 305 12.28 -28.76 14.51
N ARG A 306 12.85 -29.82 13.93
CA ARG A 306 13.91 -30.58 14.62
C ARG A 306 15.32 -30.08 14.28
N CYS A 307 15.54 -29.64 13.06
CA CYS A 307 16.84 -29.24 12.52
C CYS A 307 16.96 -27.72 12.27
N GLY A 308 16.13 -26.91 12.92
CA GLY A 308 16.15 -25.45 12.84
C GLY A 308 16.01 -24.80 14.20
N LEU A 309 15.68 -23.49 14.22
CA LEU A 309 15.57 -22.74 15.45
C LEU A 309 14.37 -23.19 16.29
N ASN A 310 13.21 -23.33 15.65
CA ASN A 310 11.98 -23.78 16.31
C ASN A 310 11.63 -22.98 17.58
N GLU A 311 11.81 -21.66 17.54
CA GLU A 311 11.48 -20.79 18.66
C GLU A 311 9.99 -20.46 18.69
N ILE A 312 9.37 -20.36 17.50
CA ILE A 312 7.95 -20.07 17.33
C ILE A 312 7.28 -21.13 16.45
N ASN A 313 5.96 -21.26 16.59
CA ASN A 313 5.14 -22.05 15.69
C ASN A 313 4.20 -21.12 14.94
N LEU A 314 4.17 -21.25 13.61
CA LEU A 314 3.20 -20.58 12.75
C LEU A 314 1.98 -21.50 12.54
N PRO A 315 0.77 -20.94 12.40
CA PRO A 315 -0.42 -21.73 12.05
C PRO A 315 -0.21 -22.50 10.74
N PRO A 316 -0.57 -23.80 10.68
CA PRO A 316 -0.48 -24.58 9.44
C PRO A 316 -1.59 -24.17 8.48
N MET A 317 -1.23 -23.58 7.33
CA MET A 317 -2.18 -23.06 6.35
C MET A 317 -2.32 -23.91 5.09
N ALA A 318 -1.33 -24.75 4.80
CA ALA A 318 -1.38 -25.67 3.66
C ALA A 318 -0.51 -26.92 3.92
N PRO A 319 -0.82 -28.08 3.30
CA PRO A 319 0.12 -29.19 3.24
C PRO A 319 1.42 -28.74 2.57
N GLY A 320 2.55 -28.90 3.24
CA GLY A 320 3.80 -28.28 2.84
C GLY A 320 4.59 -28.97 1.73
N SER A 321 4.21 -30.21 1.35
CA SER A 321 4.97 -31.00 0.38
C SER A 321 4.10 -32.07 -0.25
N SER A 322 4.32 -32.29 -1.56
CA SER A 322 3.71 -33.37 -2.31
C SER A 322 4.38 -34.75 -2.06
N ILE A 323 5.61 -34.76 -1.49
CA ILE A 323 6.39 -36.00 -1.31
C ILE A 323 6.86 -36.22 0.15
N MET A 324 6.71 -35.24 1.05
CA MET A 324 7.12 -35.30 2.45
C MET A 324 5.90 -35.15 3.36
N PRO A 325 5.26 -36.25 3.80
CA PRO A 325 4.11 -36.17 4.70
C PRO A 325 4.44 -35.42 6.00
N GLY A 326 3.56 -34.53 6.43
CA GLY A 326 3.72 -33.78 7.68
C GLY A 326 4.63 -32.55 7.60
N LYS A 327 5.23 -32.24 6.45
CA LYS A 327 5.96 -30.98 6.27
C LYS A 327 4.98 -29.82 6.13
N VAL A 328 5.14 -28.78 6.97
CA VAL A 328 4.37 -27.54 6.91
C VAL A 328 5.32 -26.37 6.63
N ASN A 329 5.03 -25.59 5.59
CA ASN A 329 5.85 -24.45 5.21
C ASN A 329 5.24 -23.13 5.69
N PRO A 330 6.07 -22.07 5.90
CA PRO A 330 5.61 -20.74 6.32
C PRO A 330 5.03 -19.93 5.15
N VAL A 331 4.00 -20.46 4.46
CA VAL A 331 3.48 -19.95 3.18
C VAL A 331 2.91 -18.54 3.28
N ILE A 332 2.40 -18.12 4.45
CA ILE A 332 1.84 -16.78 4.63
C ILE A 332 2.94 -15.70 4.70
N PRO A 333 4.00 -15.83 5.50
CA PRO A 333 5.15 -14.94 5.36
C PRO A 333 5.78 -14.94 3.96
N GLU A 334 5.79 -16.08 3.26
CA GLU A 334 6.33 -16.19 1.89
C GLU A 334 5.52 -15.36 0.88
N VAL A 335 4.20 -15.44 0.88
CA VAL A 335 3.37 -14.64 -0.04
C VAL A 335 3.44 -13.15 0.29
N THR A 336 3.59 -12.80 1.58
CA THR A 336 3.82 -11.42 2.00
C THR A 336 5.17 -10.90 1.47
N ASN A 337 6.26 -11.71 1.54
CA ASN A 337 7.53 -11.36 0.92
C ASN A 337 7.38 -11.10 -0.58
N GLN A 338 6.67 -11.96 -1.32
CA GLN A 338 6.45 -11.79 -2.77
C GLN A 338 5.70 -10.49 -3.09
N THR A 339 4.68 -10.15 -2.30
CA THR A 339 3.99 -8.85 -2.41
C THR A 339 4.98 -7.70 -2.21
N CYS A 340 5.81 -7.75 -1.17
CA CYS A 340 6.83 -6.73 -0.90
C CYS A 340 7.84 -6.60 -2.04
N PHE A 341 8.27 -7.71 -2.65
CA PHE A 341 9.19 -7.69 -3.80
C PHE A 341 8.56 -6.98 -5.01
N LYS A 342 7.26 -7.21 -5.25
CA LYS A 342 6.52 -6.55 -6.33
C LYS A 342 6.46 -5.04 -6.11
N VAL A 343 6.12 -4.58 -4.91
CA VAL A 343 6.09 -3.16 -4.53
C VAL A 343 7.46 -2.50 -4.72
N ILE A 344 8.55 -3.16 -4.31
CA ILE A 344 9.91 -2.66 -4.53
C ILE A 344 10.22 -2.54 -6.02
N GLY A 345 9.78 -3.50 -6.84
CA GLY A 345 9.94 -3.45 -8.29
C GLY A 345 9.12 -2.33 -8.95
N ASN A 346 7.89 -2.11 -8.48
CA ASN A 346 7.02 -1.04 -8.96
C ASN A 346 7.61 0.36 -8.70
N ASP A 347 8.24 0.58 -7.54
CA ASP A 347 8.94 1.86 -7.25
C ASP A 347 10.02 2.18 -8.29
N THR A 348 10.76 1.18 -8.75
CA THR A 348 11.74 1.37 -9.84
C THR A 348 11.04 1.76 -11.16
N THR A 349 9.93 1.12 -11.48
CA THR A 349 9.13 1.45 -12.67
C THR A 349 8.62 2.89 -12.59
N ILE A 350 8.10 3.31 -11.44
CA ILE A 350 7.58 4.66 -11.19
C ILE A 350 8.70 5.71 -11.35
N MET A 351 9.89 5.43 -10.79
CA MET A 351 11.04 6.34 -10.92
C MET A 351 11.43 6.54 -12.38
N ILE A 352 11.52 5.46 -13.18
CA ILE A 352 11.86 5.55 -14.61
C ILE A 352 10.76 6.28 -15.38
N ALA A 353 9.50 6.01 -15.10
CA ALA A 353 8.36 6.66 -15.75
C ALA A 353 8.28 8.16 -15.42
N ALA A 354 8.60 8.53 -14.18
CA ALA A 354 8.67 9.94 -13.77
C ALA A 354 9.78 10.69 -14.49
N GLU A 355 10.97 10.09 -14.63
CA GLU A 355 12.11 10.68 -15.36
C GLU A 355 11.84 10.82 -16.86
N ALA A 356 11.05 9.91 -17.44
CA ALA A 356 10.77 9.88 -18.88
C ALA A 356 9.83 10.99 -19.37
N GLY A 357 9.24 11.81 -18.49
CA GLY A 357 8.44 12.98 -18.87
C GLY A 357 9.24 13.99 -19.66
N GLN A 358 8.57 14.67 -20.62
CA GLN A 358 9.22 15.66 -21.48
C GLN A 358 8.39 16.94 -21.54
N LEU A 359 9.05 18.08 -21.39
CA LEU A 359 8.46 19.42 -21.50
C LEU A 359 7.26 19.59 -20.54
N GLN A 360 6.08 19.96 -21.02
CA GLN A 360 4.95 20.40 -20.23
C GLN A 360 3.98 19.26 -19.82
N LEU A 361 4.34 17.99 -20.06
CA LEU A 361 3.49 16.85 -19.67
C LEU A 361 4.33 15.58 -19.48
N ASN A 362 4.00 14.81 -18.43
CA ASN A 362 4.49 13.44 -18.32
C ASN A 362 3.45 12.47 -18.90
N VAL A 363 3.74 11.89 -20.06
CA VAL A 363 2.82 10.96 -20.75
C VAL A 363 2.85 9.54 -20.19
N MET A 364 3.72 9.26 -19.20
CA MET A 364 3.88 7.93 -18.57
C MET A 364 3.04 7.77 -17.29
N GLU A 365 2.22 8.73 -16.92
CA GLU A 365 1.31 8.63 -15.75
C GLU A 365 0.46 7.36 -15.71
N PRO A 366 -0.05 6.77 -16.83
CA PRO A 366 -0.79 5.52 -16.76
C PRO A 366 -0.05 4.36 -16.11
N ILE A 367 1.24 4.16 -16.39
CA ILE A 367 2.01 3.09 -15.73
C ILE A 367 2.35 3.46 -14.28
N ILE A 368 2.55 4.73 -13.96
CA ILE A 368 2.69 5.20 -12.57
C ILE A 368 1.41 4.87 -11.78
N THR A 369 0.25 5.18 -12.36
CA THR A 369 -1.07 4.89 -11.78
C THR A 369 -1.28 3.40 -11.52
N GLU A 370 -1.00 2.56 -12.54
CA GLU A 370 -1.15 1.11 -12.42
C GLU A 370 -0.29 0.57 -11.28
N CYS A 371 0.99 0.94 -11.22
CA CYS A 371 1.91 0.50 -10.17
C CYS A 371 1.44 0.93 -8.77
N LEU A 372 1.04 2.19 -8.58
CA LEU A 372 0.61 2.71 -7.28
C LEU A 372 -0.71 2.09 -6.80
N ILE A 373 -1.70 1.92 -7.69
CA ILE A 373 -2.98 1.29 -7.35
C ILE A 373 -2.76 -0.20 -7.03
N GLU A 374 -1.90 -0.88 -7.78
CA GLU A 374 -1.55 -2.27 -7.50
C GLU A 374 -0.90 -2.40 -6.12
N ASP A 375 0.07 -1.57 -5.79
CA ASP A 375 0.75 -1.55 -4.49
C ASP A 375 -0.24 -1.32 -3.34
N LEU A 376 -1.13 -0.34 -3.49
CA LEU A 376 -2.15 0.03 -2.51
C LEU A 376 -3.32 -0.97 -2.43
N THR A 377 -3.41 -1.90 -3.37
CA THR A 377 -4.35 -3.02 -3.33
C THR A 377 -3.70 -4.25 -2.69
N TRP A 378 -2.45 -4.54 -3.06
CA TRP A 378 -1.79 -5.76 -2.62
C TRP A 378 -1.26 -5.68 -1.19
N LEU A 379 -0.70 -4.53 -0.78
CA LEU A 379 -0.17 -4.37 0.58
C LEU A 379 -1.23 -4.56 1.68
N PRO A 380 -2.41 -3.91 1.65
CA PRO A 380 -3.47 -4.17 2.63
C PRO A 380 -3.87 -5.64 2.68
N ASN A 381 -4.12 -6.25 1.53
CA ASN A 381 -4.52 -7.66 1.43
C ASN A 381 -3.45 -8.59 2.02
N ALA A 382 -2.16 -8.32 1.77
CA ALA A 382 -1.06 -9.11 2.32
C ALA A 382 -0.92 -8.92 3.84
N MET A 383 -1.10 -7.69 4.35
CA MET A 383 -1.04 -7.38 5.78
C MET A 383 -2.21 -8.03 6.53
N ASP A 384 -3.43 -7.97 6.01
CA ASP A 384 -4.59 -8.64 6.62
C ASP A 384 -4.43 -10.15 6.57
N THR A 385 -3.96 -10.71 5.47
CA THR A 385 -3.64 -12.14 5.36
C THR A 385 -2.56 -12.55 6.37
N LEU A 386 -1.49 -11.76 6.50
CA LEU A 386 -0.42 -12.02 7.46
C LEU A 386 -0.96 -11.98 8.89
N ARG A 387 -1.78 -11.00 9.24
CA ARG A 387 -2.40 -10.88 10.55
C ARG A 387 -3.28 -12.08 10.86
N GLU A 388 -4.28 -12.35 10.02
CA GLU A 388 -5.32 -13.34 10.30
C GLU A 388 -4.83 -14.78 10.22
N LYS A 389 -3.95 -15.05 9.25
CA LYS A 389 -3.51 -16.43 8.94
C LYS A 389 -2.14 -16.78 9.55
N CYS A 390 -1.46 -15.80 10.14
CA CYS A 390 -0.15 -16.04 10.72
C CYS A 390 -0.06 -15.43 12.14
N ILE A 391 -0.01 -14.09 12.28
CA ILE A 391 0.34 -13.43 13.54
C ILE A 391 -0.62 -13.78 14.67
N ASP A 392 -1.93 -13.73 14.44
CA ASP A 392 -2.93 -14.00 15.48
C ASP A 392 -2.81 -15.40 16.08
N GLY A 393 -2.29 -16.37 15.32
CA GLY A 393 -2.14 -17.77 15.74
C GLY A 393 -0.74 -18.21 16.16
N ILE A 394 0.26 -17.31 16.15
CA ILE A 394 1.64 -17.64 16.55
C ILE A 394 1.67 -18.06 18.02
N THR A 395 2.47 -19.12 18.31
CA THR A 395 2.85 -19.53 19.66
C THR A 395 4.36 -19.61 19.81
N VAL A 396 4.88 -19.56 21.03
CA VAL A 396 6.32 -19.64 21.33
C VAL A 396 6.63 -20.97 22.04
N ASN A 397 7.70 -21.64 21.61
CA ASN A 397 8.23 -22.86 22.24
C ASN A 397 9.13 -22.46 23.42
N LYS A 398 8.52 -22.22 24.59
CA LYS A 398 9.17 -21.67 25.79
C LYS A 398 10.37 -22.51 26.23
N GLU A 399 10.21 -23.85 26.29
CA GLU A 399 11.25 -24.79 26.71
C GLU A 399 12.43 -24.74 25.76
N ARG A 400 12.17 -24.68 24.43
CA ARG A 400 13.21 -24.58 23.41
C ARG A 400 13.97 -23.27 23.52
N CYS A 401 13.30 -22.18 23.71
CA CYS A 401 13.91 -20.85 23.89
C CYS A 401 14.80 -20.85 25.16
N LEU A 402 14.31 -21.37 26.28
CA LEU A 402 15.06 -21.43 27.53
C LEU A 402 16.28 -22.37 27.41
N GLU A 403 16.13 -23.53 26.76
CA GLU A 403 17.24 -24.46 26.50
C GLU A 403 18.36 -23.76 25.71
N MET A 404 18.05 -23.05 24.65
CA MET A 404 19.04 -22.32 23.85
C MET A 404 19.77 -21.25 24.69
N VAL A 405 19.06 -20.52 25.55
CA VAL A 405 19.69 -19.54 26.46
C VAL A 405 20.64 -20.22 27.40
N LYS A 406 20.23 -21.34 28.03
CA LYS A 406 21.07 -22.08 28.99
C LYS A 406 22.34 -22.68 28.36
N HIS A 407 22.27 -23.05 27.09
CA HIS A 407 23.41 -23.64 26.36
C HIS A 407 24.26 -22.61 25.62
N SER A 408 23.78 -21.35 25.55
CA SER A 408 24.58 -20.31 24.86
C SER A 408 25.75 -19.83 25.70
N ILE A 409 26.90 -19.64 25.04
CA ILE A 409 28.06 -19.00 25.66
C ILE A 409 27.78 -17.51 25.92
N GLY A 410 26.82 -16.91 25.19
CA GLY A 410 26.42 -15.51 25.33
C GLY A 410 25.92 -15.13 26.72
N ILE A 411 25.43 -16.09 27.54
CA ILE A 411 25.04 -15.83 28.94
C ILE A 411 26.17 -15.35 29.81
N VAL A 412 27.43 -15.61 29.44
CA VAL A 412 28.61 -15.08 30.14
C VAL A 412 28.58 -13.53 30.21
N THR A 413 27.97 -12.89 29.25
CA THR A 413 27.82 -11.42 29.22
C THR A 413 26.97 -10.92 30.39
N ALA A 414 25.91 -11.65 30.77
CA ALA A 414 25.08 -11.34 31.94
C ALA A 414 25.86 -11.51 33.26
N LEU A 415 26.88 -12.37 33.27
CA LEU A 415 27.75 -12.60 34.43
C LEU A 415 28.86 -11.56 34.55
N ASN A 416 29.21 -10.85 33.50
CA ASN A 416 30.36 -9.95 33.43
C ASN A 416 30.39 -8.89 34.55
N PRO A 417 29.28 -8.26 34.97
CA PRO A 417 29.26 -7.32 36.10
C PRO A 417 29.63 -7.94 37.44
N TYR A 418 29.46 -9.26 37.59
CA TYR A 418 29.66 -9.99 38.85
C TYR A 418 30.99 -10.70 38.93
N ILE A 419 31.50 -11.20 37.83
CA ILE A 419 32.77 -12.01 37.79
C ILE A 419 33.94 -11.28 37.11
N GLY A 420 33.66 -10.16 36.47
CA GLY A 420 34.61 -9.34 35.73
C GLY A 420 35.05 -9.93 34.37
N TYR A 421 35.48 -9.07 33.47
CA TYR A 421 35.81 -9.43 32.07
C TYR A 421 36.82 -10.55 31.94
N LYS A 422 37.86 -10.61 32.82
CA LYS A 422 38.92 -11.63 32.79
C LYS A 422 38.36 -13.05 33.05
N ASN A 423 37.50 -13.20 34.08
CA ASN A 423 36.86 -14.47 34.36
C ASN A 423 35.83 -14.83 33.29
N SER A 424 35.07 -13.87 32.79
CA SER A 424 34.14 -14.07 31.68
C SER A 424 34.84 -14.59 30.44
N THR A 425 35.97 -14.02 30.06
CA THR A 425 36.75 -14.47 28.93
C THR A 425 37.32 -15.90 29.12
N LYS A 426 37.77 -16.20 30.35
CA LYS A 426 38.28 -17.57 30.68
C LYS A 426 37.17 -18.61 30.55
N ILE A 427 36.00 -18.34 31.12
CA ILE A 427 34.86 -19.24 31.09
C ILE A 427 34.32 -19.41 29.65
N ALA A 428 34.19 -18.33 28.89
CA ALA A 428 33.80 -18.39 27.48
C ALA A 428 34.73 -19.22 26.63
N LYS A 429 36.07 -19.07 26.82
CA LYS A 429 37.05 -19.84 26.11
C LYS A 429 36.96 -21.33 26.45
N GLU A 430 36.90 -21.69 27.75
CA GLU A 430 36.77 -23.09 28.20
C GLU A 430 35.43 -23.69 27.68
N ALA A 431 34.34 -22.96 27.70
CA ALA A 431 33.08 -23.42 27.15
C ALA A 431 33.18 -23.74 25.63
N LEU A 432 33.83 -22.87 24.87
CA LEU A 432 34.09 -23.10 23.43
C LEU A 432 34.96 -24.34 23.17
N GLU A 433 36.02 -24.51 23.94
CA GLU A 433 36.98 -25.62 23.77
C GLU A 433 36.44 -26.99 24.22
N THR A 434 35.58 -26.99 25.26
CA THR A 434 35.12 -28.24 25.87
C THR A 434 33.67 -28.59 25.50
N GLY A 435 32.90 -27.66 24.91
CA GLY A 435 31.46 -27.79 24.74
C GLY A 435 30.67 -27.72 26.07
N GLY A 436 31.34 -27.32 27.17
CA GLY A 436 30.74 -27.26 28.50
C GLY A 436 29.80 -26.07 28.67
N SER A 437 28.79 -26.23 29.53
CA SER A 437 27.87 -25.16 29.90
C SER A 437 28.60 -24.07 30.70
N VAL A 438 28.35 -22.80 30.37
CA VAL A 438 28.87 -21.66 31.16
C VAL A 438 28.45 -21.77 32.63
N TYR A 439 27.22 -22.21 32.88
CA TYR A 439 26.70 -22.44 34.23
C TYR A 439 27.55 -23.44 35.02
N ASP A 440 27.83 -24.62 34.44
CA ASP A 440 28.57 -25.66 35.09
C ASP A 440 30.05 -25.27 35.30
N LEU A 441 30.64 -24.54 34.34
CA LEU A 441 32.02 -24.07 34.44
C LEU A 441 32.20 -23.01 35.55
N VAL A 442 31.23 -22.10 35.73
CA VAL A 442 31.23 -21.11 36.81
C VAL A 442 31.19 -21.81 38.18
N LEU A 443 30.36 -22.85 38.34
CA LEU A 443 30.32 -23.66 39.57
C LEU A 443 31.58 -24.49 39.76
N LYS A 444 32.09 -25.16 38.75
CA LYS A 444 33.33 -25.95 38.76
C LYS A 444 34.54 -25.14 39.25
N HIS A 445 34.60 -23.90 38.80
CA HIS A 445 35.70 -23.00 39.20
C HIS A 445 35.41 -22.23 40.50
N ASN A 446 34.31 -22.49 41.18
CA ASN A 446 33.89 -21.81 42.43
C ASN A 446 33.88 -20.24 42.29
N ILE A 447 33.51 -19.73 41.12
CA ILE A 447 33.51 -18.29 40.85
C ILE A 447 32.30 -17.60 41.52
N LEU A 448 31.16 -18.28 41.50
CA LEU A 448 29.90 -17.86 42.19
C LEU A 448 29.27 -19.07 42.92
N SER A 449 28.52 -18.80 43.98
CA SER A 449 27.67 -19.83 44.58
C SER A 449 26.49 -20.17 43.65
N LYS A 450 25.96 -21.37 43.81
CA LYS A 450 24.80 -21.82 43.03
C LYS A 450 23.62 -20.88 43.16
N GLU A 451 23.32 -20.47 44.40
CA GLU A 451 22.20 -19.57 44.70
C GLU A 451 22.34 -18.21 44.02
N LYS A 452 23.57 -17.67 44.02
CA LYS A 452 23.88 -16.39 43.36
C LYS A 452 23.85 -16.49 41.85
N LEU A 453 24.36 -17.61 41.30
CA LEU A 453 24.33 -17.88 39.87
C LEU A 453 22.89 -18.06 39.35
N ASP A 454 22.06 -18.82 40.07
CA ASP A 454 20.64 -19.02 39.75
C ASP A 454 19.88 -17.69 39.78
N ALA A 455 20.15 -16.81 40.76
CA ALA A 455 19.55 -15.49 40.84
C ALA A 455 19.94 -14.61 39.66
N ILE A 456 21.22 -14.55 39.31
CA ILE A 456 21.72 -13.73 38.17
C ILE A 456 21.20 -14.21 36.82
N LEU A 457 21.12 -15.52 36.65
CA LEU A 457 20.67 -16.15 35.40
C LEU A 457 19.14 -16.41 35.40
N SER A 458 18.43 -15.90 36.40
CA SER A 458 16.96 -15.95 36.34
C SER A 458 16.43 -15.10 35.20
N PRO A 459 15.35 -15.53 34.53
CA PRO A 459 14.74 -14.74 33.47
C PRO A 459 14.40 -13.30 33.89
N GLU A 460 13.91 -13.14 35.14
CA GLU A 460 13.55 -11.82 35.68
C GLU A 460 14.76 -10.89 35.74
N HIS A 461 15.91 -11.39 36.22
CA HIS A 461 17.13 -10.56 36.37
C HIS A 461 17.80 -10.27 35.01
N MET A 462 17.85 -11.27 34.12
CA MET A 462 18.42 -11.07 32.77
C MET A 462 17.65 -10.04 31.92
N LEU A 463 16.39 -9.79 32.26
CA LEU A 463 15.54 -8.84 31.55
C LEU A 463 15.58 -7.42 32.12
N HIS A 464 15.97 -7.27 33.37
CA HIS A 464 15.99 -5.99 34.12
C HIS A 464 17.41 -5.68 34.60
N SER A 465 18.31 -5.40 33.68
CA SER A 465 19.74 -5.22 33.95
C SER A 465 20.10 -3.96 34.78
N GLU A 466 19.14 -3.18 35.21
CA GLU A 466 19.38 -1.95 35.98
C GLU A 466 19.59 -2.21 37.49
N GLU A 467 19.23 -3.36 38.01
CA GLU A 467 19.45 -3.74 39.41
C GLU A 467 20.55 -4.81 39.54
N HIS A 468 21.77 -4.40 39.85
CA HIS A 468 22.82 -5.34 40.22
C HIS A 468 22.49 -6.06 41.52
N ILE A 469 22.40 -7.42 41.46
CA ILE A 469 22.31 -8.26 42.65
C ILE A 469 23.60 -8.09 43.47
N LYS A 470 23.55 -7.40 44.61
CA LYS A 470 24.69 -7.17 45.50
C LYS A 470 25.13 -8.43 46.23
#